data_1b144be4ae12f5b76e5c3098979e9f6d
#
_entry.id   1b144be4ae12f5b76e5c3098979e9f6d
#
_cell.length_a   1.000
_cell.length_b   1.000
_cell.length_c   1.000
_cell.angle_alpha   90.00
_cell.angle_beta   90.00
_cell.angle_gamma   90.00
#
_symmetry.space_group_name_H-M   'P 1'
#
loop_
_entity.id
_entity.type
_entity.pdbx_description
1 polymer ?
#
loop_
_entity_poly.entity_id
_entity_poly.type
_entity_poly.pdbx_seq_one_letter_code
_entity_poly.pdbx_strand_id
1 'polypeptide(L)'
;MNAQWWKKADEAEKERSKGMLLLTTEVQTEATVAINQMYNFHFPEAEREFNYLKIKYPQHPLPDFLLGLMQWWKIVPNTKSEVYDDRLIEYMDQSIDKAEKIYDETENPEAAFFMAAAYAFKGRLHAERKHWTRATLAAKSALKYLEYSRNFADFSPEL
;
A
#
# COMPACT_ATOMS: atom_id res chain seq x y z
N MET A 1 36.58 -2.81 -20.86
CA MET A 1 35.26 -2.49 -20.31
C MET A 1 34.99 -3.45 -19.17
N ASN A 2 34.95 -2.94 -17.93
CA ASN A 2 34.91 -3.78 -16.73
C ASN A 2 33.57 -4.46 -16.54
N ALA A 3 33.56 -5.80 -16.54
CA ALA A 3 32.40 -6.64 -16.22
C ALA A 3 31.91 -6.51 -14.76
N GLN A 4 32.37 -5.51 -14.00
CA GLN A 4 32.02 -5.30 -12.58
C GLN A 4 30.81 -4.40 -12.37
N TRP A 5 30.44 -3.56 -13.33
CA TRP A 5 29.30 -2.64 -13.19
C TRP A 5 27.96 -3.38 -13.14
N TRP A 6 27.78 -4.43 -13.98
CA TRP A 6 26.56 -5.23 -13.98
C TRP A 6 26.43 -6.10 -12.72
N LYS A 7 27.54 -6.59 -12.16
CA LYS A 7 27.52 -7.30 -10.87
C LYS A 7 27.09 -6.39 -9.73
N LYS A 8 27.59 -5.14 -9.70
CA LYS A 8 27.15 -4.14 -8.71
C LYS A 8 25.69 -3.73 -8.91
N ALA A 9 25.23 -3.64 -10.16
CA ALA A 9 23.84 -3.38 -10.46
C ALA A 9 22.94 -4.54 -10.00
N ASP A 10 23.34 -5.79 -10.28
CA ASP A 10 22.63 -7.01 -9.88
C ASP A 10 22.60 -7.18 -8.34
N GLU A 11 23.70 -6.88 -7.65
CA GLU A 11 23.76 -6.89 -6.19
C GLU A 11 22.87 -5.79 -5.55
N ALA A 12 22.88 -4.58 -6.12
CA ALA A 12 22.04 -3.48 -5.67
C ALA A 12 20.54 -3.75 -5.91
N GLU A 13 20.21 -4.40 -7.03
CA GLU A 13 18.87 -4.83 -7.37
C GLU A 13 18.38 -5.95 -6.43
N LYS A 14 19.24 -6.93 -6.15
CA LYS A 14 18.99 -8.01 -5.20
C LYS A 14 18.83 -7.49 -3.77
N GLU A 15 19.58 -6.48 -3.38
CA GLU A 15 19.43 -5.84 -2.07
C GLU A 15 18.13 -5.03 -1.98
N ARG A 16 17.74 -4.31 -3.06
CA ARG A 16 16.46 -3.59 -3.14
C ARG A 16 15.24 -4.50 -3.13
N SER A 17 15.31 -5.68 -3.73
CA SER A 17 14.24 -6.68 -3.69
C SER A 17 14.16 -7.41 -2.35
N LYS A 18 15.22 -7.35 -1.54
CA LYS A 18 15.28 -7.94 -0.22
C LYS A 18 14.30 -7.23 0.73
N GLY A 19 13.35 -7.97 1.25
CA GLY A 19 12.30 -7.41 2.11
C GLY A 19 11.02 -6.99 1.41
N MET A 20 10.92 -7.20 0.08
CA MET A 20 9.63 -7.04 -0.63
C MET A 20 8.67 -8.14 -0.21
N LEU A 21 7.63 -7.75 0.52
CA LEU A 21 6.68 -8.68 1.11
C LEU A 21 5.69 -9.25 0.09
N LEU A 22 5.27 -8.43 -0.87
CA LEU A 22 4.31 -8.85 -1.92
C LEU A 22 4.88 -9.89 -2.90
N LEU A 23 6.19 -10.07 -2.95
CA LEU A 23 6.83 -11.10 -3.77
C LEU A 23 6.85 -12.48 -3.07
N THR A 24 6.50 -12.56 -1.79
CA THR A 24 6.47 -13.84 -1.08
C THR A 24 5.14 -14.56 -1.32
N THR A 25 5.19 -15.82 -1.77
CA THR A 25 4.00 -16.65 -2.02
C THR A 25 3.11 -16.79 -0.78
N GLU A 26 3.71 -16.86 0.41
CA GLU A 26 2.97 -16.94 1.68
C GLU A 26 2.07 -15.74 1.89
N VAL A 27 2.62 -14.52 1.75
CA VAL A 27 1.86 -13.28 1.91
C VAL A 27 0.81 -13.12 0.83
N GLN A 28 1.14 -13.45 -0.43
CA GLN A 28 0.17 -13.43 -1.52
C GLN A 28 -1.02 -14.32 -1.23
N THR A 29 -0.79 -15.54 -0.73
CA THR A 29 -1.85 -16.48 -0.40
C THR A 29 -2.72 -15.97 0.75
N GLU A 30 -2.11 -15.56 1.87
CA GLU A 30 -2.81 -15.05 3.05
C GLU A 30 -3.61 -13.77 2.72
N ALA A 31 -2.98 -12.82 2.03
CA ALA A 31 -3.62 -11.58 1.63
C ALA A 31 -4.77 -11.81 0.63
N THR A 32 -4.61 -12.72 -0.33
CA THR A 32 -5.66 -13.02 -1.32
C THR A 32 -6.91 -13.56 -0.66
N VAL A 33 -6.78 -14.48 0.30
CA VAL A 33 -7.93 -15.01 1.04
C VAL A 33 -8.66 -13.89 1.78
N ALA A 34 -7.93 -13.05 2.50
CA ALA A 34 -8.50 -11.95 3.26
C ALA A 34 -9.14 -10.86 2.36
N ILE A 35 -8.51 -10.55 1.22
CA ILE A 35 -9.05 -9.62 0.22
C ILE A 35 -10.34 -10.16 -0.39
N ASN A 36 -10.41 -11.45 -0.69
CA ASN A 36 -11.63 -12.08 -1.19
C ASN A 36 -12.78 -12.01 -0.16
N GLN A 37 -12.51 -12.18 1.13
CA GLN A 37 -13.51 -11.96 2.18
C GLN A 37 -14.00 -10.51 2.18
N MET A 38 -13.10 -9.54 2.05
CA MET A 38 -13.44 -8.12 1.97
C MET A 38 -14.33 -7.80 0.76
N TYR A 39 -13.98 -8.31 -0.43
CA TYR A 39 -14.77 -8.09 -1.65
C TYR A 39 -16.15 -8.76 -1.62
N ASN A 40 -16.29 -9.83 -0.83
CA ASN A 40 -17.58 -10.48 -0.57
C ASN A 40 -18.33 -9.87 0.63
N PHE A 41 -17.88 -8.72 1.11
CA PHE A 41 -18.47 -8.01 2.27
C PHE A 41 -18.43 -8.77 3.59
N HIS A 42 -17.59 -9.79 3.72
CA HIS A 42 -17.31 -10.49 4.96
C HIS A 42 -16.28 -9.72 5.78
N PHE A 43 -16.62 -8.49 6.16
CA PHE A 43 -15.69 -7.56 6.82
C PHE A 43 -15.15 -8.04 8.17
N PRO A 44 -15.91 -8.71 9.06
CA PRO A 44 -15.35 -9.22 10.31
C PRO A 44 -14.24 -10.24 10.10
N GLU A 45 -14.40 -11.12 9.11
CA GLU A 45 -13.40 -12.14 8.75
C GLU A 45 -12.17 -11.50 8.13
N ALA A 46 -12.36 -10.58 7.17
CA ALA A 46 -11.27 -9.83 6.55
C ALA A 46 -10.48 -9.02 7.58
N GLU A 47 -11.16 -8.33 8.51
CA GLU A 47 -10.53 -7.52 9.56
C GLU A 47 -9.67 -8.37 10.49
N ARG A 48 -10.13 -9.57 10.85
CA ARG A 48 -9.36 -10.50 11.67
C ARG A 48 -8.07 -10.93 10.97
N GLU A 49 -8.15 -11.29 9.70
CA GLU A 49 -6.99 -11.70 8.91
C GLU A 49 -6.01 -10.55 8.67
N PHE A 50 -6.51 -9.33 8.38
CA PHE A 50 -5.65 -8.15 8.24
C PHE A 50 -4.95 -7.77 9.55
N ASN A 51 -5.62 -7.91 10.70
CA ASN A 51 -5.00 -7.71 12.00
C ASN A 51 -3.97 -8.81 12.32
N TYR A 52 -4.20 -10.04 11.90
CA TYR A 52 -3.18 -11.10 11.99
C TYR A 52 -1.93 -10.74 11.19
N LEU A 53 -2.08 -10.27 9.94
CA LEU A 53 -0.96 -9.78 9.15
C LEU A 53 -0.25 -8.59 9.82
N LYS A 54 -0.97 -7.70 10.49
CA LYS A 54 -0.40 -6.58 11.23
C LYS A 54 0.47 -7.04 12.41
N ILE A 55 0.08 -8.10 13.10
CA ILE A 55 0.87 -8.72 14.17
C ILE A 55 2.12 -9.41 13.59
N LYS A 56 1.97 -10.10 12.46
CA LYS A 56 3.05 -10.84 11.80
C LYS A 56 4.09 -9.92 11.16
N TYR A 57 3.64 -8.80 10.59
CA TYR A 57 4.47 -7.82 9.86
C TYR A 57 4.27 -6.39 10.38
N PRO A 58 4.63 -6.10 11.65
CA PRO A 58 4.25 -4.86 12.32
C PRO A 58 4.87 -3.59 11.73
N GLN A 59 6.01 -3.72 11.04
CA GLN A 59 6.72 -2.59 10.44
C GLN A 59 6.39 -2.40 8.95
N HIS A 60 5.67 -3.35 8.34
CA HIS A 60 5.34 -3.29 6.92
C HIS A 60 4.04 -2.49 6.69
N PRO A 61 3.97 -1.67 5.61
CA PRO A 61 2.79 -0.85 5.31
C PRO A 61 1.55 -1.65 4.87
N LEU A 62 1.71 -2.88 4.34
CA LEU A 62 0.63 -3.70 3.77
C LEU A 62 -0.57 -3.88 4.70
N PRO A 63 -0.43 -4.30 5.98
CA PRO A 63 -1.60 -4.57 6.82
C PRO A 63 -2.44 -3.31 7.08
N ASP A 64 -1.80 -2.17 7.34
CA ASP A 64 -2.52 -0.91 7.53
C ASP A 64 -3.19 -0.44 6.24
N PHE A 65 -2.53 -0.60 5.10
CA PHE A 65 -3.12 -0.33 3.80
C PHE A 65 -4.39 -1.15 3.56
N LEU A 66 -4.36 -2.45 3.83
CA LEU A 66 -5.51 -3.36 3.67
C LEU A 66 -6.66 -3.01 4.62
N LEU A 67 -6.37 -2.63 5.87
CA LEU A 67 -7.36 -2.14 6.82
C LEU A 67 -8.00 -0.83 6.35
N GLY A 68 -7.22 0.08 5.77
CA GLY A 68 -7.72 1.31 5.16
C GLY A 68 -8.55 1.04 3.92
N LEU A 69 -8.10 0.14 3.04
CA LEU A 69 -8.85 -0.30 1.86
C LEU A 69 -10.20 -0.91 2.24
N MET A 70 -10.25 -1.68 3.33
CA MET A 70 -11.51 -2.21 3.86
C MET A 70 -12.48 -1.10 4.28
N GLN A 71 -12.00 0.01 4.88
CA GLN A 71 -12.88 1.14 5.20
C GLN A 71 -13.46 1.76 3.93
N TRP A 72 -12.67 1.87 2.85
CA TRP A 72 -13.18 2.32 1.56
C TRP A 72 -14.32 1.43 1.05
N TRP A 73 -14.18 0.11 1.14
CA TRP A 73 -15.23 -0.83 0.72
C TRP A 73 -16.48 -0.76 1.60
N LYS A 74 -16.36 -0.33 2.86
CA LYS A 74 -17.53 -0.02 3.72
C LYS A 74 -18.22 1.30 3.32
N ILE A 75 -17.48 2.25 2.72
CA ILE A 75 -18.01 3.52 2.23
C ILE A 75 -18.78 3.35 0.91
N VAL A 76 -18.27 2.52 0.00
CA VAL A 76 -18.79 2.37 -1.38
C VAL A 76 -20.31 2.16 -1.48
N PRO A 77 -20.97 1.31 -0.65
CA PRO A 77 -22.42 1.12 -0.73
C PRO A 77 -23.24 2.36 -0.36
N ASN A 78 -22.66 3.26 0.43
CA ASN A 78 -23.30 4.52 0.84
C ASN A 78 -22.25 5.62 1.00
N THR A 79 -21.86 6.23 -0.11
CA THR A 79 -20.82 7.27 -0.13
C THR A 79 -21.19 8.54 0.64
N LYS A 80 -22.47 8.72 1.01
CA LYS A 80 -22.90 9.85 1.84
C LYS A 80 -22.55 9.67 3.33
N SER A 81 -22.31 8.44 3.76
CA SER A 81 -21.91 8.15 5.14
C SER A 81 -20.44 8.50 5.36
N GLU A 82 -20.17 9.23 6.43
CA GLU A 82 -18.79 9.62 6.84
C GLU A 82 -18.26 8.77 8.00
N VAL A 83 -19.00 7.75 8.44
CA VAL A 83 -18.69 6.95 9.63
C VAL A 83 -17.32 6.26 9.56
N TYR A 84 -16.84 5.95 8.35
CA TYR A 84 -15.58 5.23 8.15
C TYR A 84 -14.43 6.14 7.71
N ASP A 85 -14.67 7.43 7.53
CA ASP A 85 -13.70 8.37 6.95
C ASP A 85 -12.44 8.51 7.82
N ASP A 86 -12.61 8.77 9.10
CA ASP A 86 -11.50 8.96 10.03
C ASP A 86 -10.62 7.72 10.12
N ARG A 87 -11.23 6.53 10.16
CA ARG A 87 -10.49 5.26 10.16
C ARG A 87 -9.74 5.02 8.86
N LEU A 88 -10.33 5.36 7.71
CA LEU A 88 -9.64 5.27 6.43
C LEU A 88 -8.39 6.14 6.43
N ILE A 89 -8.53 7.41 6.82
CA ILE A 89 -7.40 8.35 6.88
C ILE A 89 -6.33 7.85 7.84
N GLU A 90 -6.71 7.42 9.04
CA GLU A 90 -5.78 6.90 10.05
C GLU A 90 -4.96 5.71 9.54
N TYR A 91 -5.61 4.70 8.95
CA TYR A 91 -4.92 3.52 8.42
C TYR A 91 -4.03 3.86 7.22
N MET A 92 -4.47 4.76 6.32
CA MET A 92 -3.65 5.20 5.20
C MET A 92 -2.44 5.99 5.69
N ASP A 93 -2.58 6.83 6.72
CA ASP A 93 -1.45 7.56 7.32
C ASP A 93 -0.45 6.60 7.99
N GLN A 94 -0.92 5.61 8.75
CA GLN A 94 -0.05 4.58 9.32
C GLN A 94 0.72 3.80 8.24
N SER A 95 0.06 3.48 7.13
CA SER A 95 0.70 2.83 5.99
C SER A 95 1.76 3.72 5.36
N ILE A 96 1.46 5.00 5.15
CA ILE A 96 2.40 5.99 4.60
C ILE A 96 3.63 6.14 5.51
N ASP A 97 3.44 6.32 6.83
CA ASP A 97 4.53 6.51 7.79
C ASP A 97 5.51 5.32 7.80
N LYS A 98 4.96 4.09 7.74
CA LYS A 98 5.79 2.88 7.66
C LYS A 98 6.51 2.76 6.32
N ALA A 99 5.81 3.05 5.23
CA ALA A 99 6.37 2.99 3.90
C ALA A 99 7.47 4.06 3.69
N GLU A 100 7.25 5.28 4.17
CA GLU A 100 8.22 6.36 4.10
C GLU A 100 9.51 5.99 4.83
N LYS A 101 9.41 5.43 6.03
CA LYS A 101 10.58 4.97 6.79
C LYS A 101 11.37 3.90 6.04
N ILE A 102 10.70 2.91 5.45
CA ILE A 102 11.37 1.87 4.65
C ILE A 102 12.00 2.48 3.40
N TYR A 103 11.31 3.39 2.74
CA TYR A 103 11.79 4.02 1.51
C TYR A 103 13.02 4.91 1.76
N ASP A 104 13.03 5.67 2.83
CA ASP A 104 14.16 6.54 3.21
C ASP A 104 15.42 5.73 3.54
N GLU A 105 15.26 4.53 4.08
CA GLU A 105 16.38 3.66 4.43
C GLU A 105 16.89 2.82 3.23
N THR A 106 16.01 2.43 2.29
CA THR A 106 16.32 1.38 1.31
C THR A 106 15.98 1.74 -0.13
N GLU A 107 15.25 2.84 -0.37
CA GLU A 107 14.66 3.18 -1.68
C GLU A 107 13.84 2.03 -2.28
N ASN A 108 13.21 1.20 -1.43
CA ASN A 108 12.45 0.04 -1.86
C ASN A 108 11.21 0.47 -2.67
N PRO A 109 11.07 0.03 -3.93
CA PRO A 109 9.97 0.42 -4.80
C PRO A 109 8.60 -0.10 -4.31
N GLU A 110 8.53 -1.18 -3.53
CA GLU A 110 7.29 -1.63 -2.88
C GLU A 110 6.81 -0.61 -1.84
N ALA A 111 7.73 -0.01 -1.07
CA ALA A 111 7.37 1.05 -0.14
C ALA A 111 6.81 2.28 -0.88
N ALA A 112 7.43 2.68 -1.98
CA ALA A 112 6.91 3.76 -2.83
C ALA A 112 5.52 3.42 -3.40
N PHE A 113 5.27 2.17 -3.78
CA PHE A 113 3.95 1.71 -4.21
C PHE A 113 2.89 1.90 -3.13
N PHE A 114 3.16 1.51 -1.87
CA PHE A 114 2.20 1.70 -0.78
C PHE A 114 1.95 3.17 -0.48
N MET A 115 2.96 4.04 -0.54
CA MET A 115 2.77 5.48 -0.43
C MET A 115 1.87 6.01 -1.54
N ALA A 116 2.13 5.64 -2.80
CA ALA A 116 1.31 6.05 -3.94
C ALA A 116 -0.15 5.62 -3.78
N ALA A 117 -0.38 4.36 -3.44
CA ALA A 117 -1.72 3.78 -3.28
C ALA A 117 -2.47 4.43 -2.11
N ALA A 118 -1.83 4.60 -0.95
CA ALA A 118 -2.45 5.21 0.22
C ALA A 118 -2.82 6.69 -0.02
N TYR A 119 -1.95 7.47 -0.65
CA TYR A 119 -2.29 8.84 -1.05
C TYR A 119 -3.42 8.89 -2.08
N ALA A 120 -3.48 7.93 -3.02
CA ALA A 120 -4.57 7.85 -3.99
C ALA A 120 -5.93 7.63 -3.30
N PHE A 121 -6.02 6.73 -2.32
CA PHE A 121 -7.26 6.50 -1.55
C PHE A 121 -7.63 7.69 -0.66
N LYS A 122 -6.67 8.36 -0.01
CA LYS A 122 -6.91 9.62 0.69
C LYS A 122 -7.46 10.69 -0.26
N GLY A 123 -6.84 10.85 -1.42
CA GLY A 123 -7.28 11.80 -2.44
C GLY A 123 -8.69 11.50 -2.94
N ARG A 124 -9.02 10.23 -3.15
CA ARG A 124 -10.36 9.81 -3.54
C ARG A 124 -11.40 10.12 -2.47
N LEU A 125 -11.12 9.85 -1.19
CA LEU A 125 -12.02 10.21 -0.09
C LEU A 125 -12.23 11.73 -0.03
N HIS A 126 -11.16 12.52 -0.11
CA HIS A 126 -11.27 13.97 -0.09
C HIS A 126 -12.07 14.50 -1.28
N ALA A 127 -11.94 13.90 -2.47
CA ALA A 127 -12.75 14.27 -3.64
C ALA A 127 -14.24 13.94 -3.41
N GLU A 128 -14.55 12.78 -2.84
CA GLU A 128 -15.93 12.39 -2.48
C GLU A 128 -16.55 13.35 -1.48
N ARG A 129 -15.75 13.89 -0.55
CA ARG A 129 -16.15 14.91 0.44
C ARG A 129 -16.09 16.34 -0.09
N LYS A 130 -15.76 16.53 -1.38
CA LYS A 130 -15.59 17.85 -2.04
C LYS A 130 -14.49 18.72 -1.41
N HIS A 131 -13.55 18.10 -0.72
CA HIS A 131 -12.36 18.77 -0.17
C HIS A 131 -11.27 18.88 -1.25
N TRP A 132 -11.52 19.69 -2.27
CA TRP A 132 -10.74 19.74 -3.52
C TRP A 132 -9.25 20.04 -3.32
N THR A 133 -8.90 20.94 -2.42
CA THR A 133 -7.50 21.27 -2.12
C THR A 133 -6.78 20.05 -1.56
N ARG A 134 -7.37 19.35 -0.60
CA ARG A 134 -6.79 18.13 0.00
C ARG A 134 -6.72 17.00 -1.02
N ALA A 135 -7.74 16.85 -1.86
CA ALA A 135 -7.74 15.87 -2.93
C ALA A 135 -6.60 16.11 -3.93
N THR A 136 -6.39 17.37 -4.34
CA THR A 136 -5.30 17.74 -5.27
C THR A 136 -3.92 17.49 -4.66
N LEU A 137 -3.70 17.85 -3.39
CA LEU A 137 -2.43 17.61 -2.71
C LEU A 137 -2.14 16.10 -2.57
N ALA A 138 -3.13 15.32 -2.21
CA ALA A 138 -3.00 13.86 -2.12
C ALA A 138 -2.72 13.23 -3.50
N ALA A 139 -3.42 13.68 -4.55
CA ALA A 139 -3.17 13.20 -5.92
C ALA A 139 -1.75 13.53 -6.39
N LYS A 140 -1.23 14.72 -6.08
CA LYS A 140 0.16 15.10 -6.40
C LYS A 140 1.16 14.19 -5.71
N SER A 141 0.95 13.87 -4.43
CA SER A 141 1.80 12.93 -3.68
C SER A 141 1.71 11.52 -4.27
N ALA A 142 0.50 11.05 -4.60
CA ALA A 142 0.31 9.75 -5.23
C ALA A 142 1.09 9.62 -6.53
N LEU A 143 1.02 10.62 -7.41
CA LEU A 143 1.76 10.63 -8.69
C LEU A 143 3.28 10.63 -8.48
N LYS A 144 3.79 11.40 -7.52
CA LYS A 144 5.21 11.42 -7.17
C LYS A 144 5.72 10.02 -6.79
N TYR A 145 5.03 9.36 -5.87
CA TYR A 145 5.45 8.04 -5.40
C TYR A 145 5.16 6.92 -6.40
N LEU A 146 4.14 7.09 -7.26
CA LEU A 146 3.92 6.18 -8.38
C LEU A 146 5.12 6.15 -9.32
N GLU A 147 5.73 7.31 -9.60
CA GLU A 147 6.96 7.36 -10.39
C GLU A 147 8.11 6.60 -9.73
N TYR A 148 8.26 6.72 -8.41
CA TYR A 148 9.29 5.98 -7.65
C TYR A 148 9.02 4.47 -7.58
N SER A 149 7.76 4.05 -7.68
CA SER A 149 7.37 2.64 -7.65
C SER A 149 7.50 1.92 -8.99
N ARG A 150 7.87 2.59 -10.07
CA ARG A 150 7.94 1.98 -11.42
C ARG A 150 8.79 0.71 -11.47
N ASN A 151 9.90 0.70 -10.73
CA ASN A 151 10.75 -0.48 -10.65
C ASN A 151 10.08 -1.68 -9.97
N PHE A 152 9.03 -1.46 -9.15
CA PHE A 152 8.27 -2.53 -8.53
C PHE A 152 7.41 -3.30 -9.55
N ALA A 153 6.81 -2.61 -10.51
CA ALA A 153 6.03 -3.23 -11.58
C ALA A 153 6.87 -4.17 -12.46
N ASP A 154 8.16 -3.87 -12.61
CA ASP A 154 9.09 -4.72 -13.37
C ASP A 154 9.41 -6.04 -12.64
N PHE A 155 9.24 -6.09 -11.30
CA PHE A 155 9.46 -7.28 -10.47
C PHE A 155 8.19 -8.07 -10.18
N SER A 156 7.02 -7.49 -10.37
CA SER A 156 5.73 -8.13 -10.12
C SER A 156 4.82 -8.00 -11.36
N PRO A 157 5.02 -8.86 -12.35
CA PRO A 157 4.29 -8.78 -13.63
C PRO A 157 2.78 -9.03 -13.49
N GLU A 158 2.28 -9.40 -12.32
CA GLU A 158 0.85 -9.65 -12.05
C GLU A 158 0.11 -8.45 -11.44
N LEU A 159 0.78 -7.31 -11.29
CA LEU A 159 0.20 -6.03 -10.88
C LEU A 159 0.03 -5.10 -12.07
#